data_2a267d67a876d372cdbd188395426f2a
#
_entry.id   2a267d67a876d372cdbd188395426f2a
#
_cell.length_a   1.000
_cell.length_b   1.000
_cell.length_c   1.000
_cell.angle_alpha   90.00
_cell.angle_beta   90.00
_cell.angle_gamma   90.00
#
_symmetry.space_group_name_H-M   'P 1'
#
loop_
_entity.id
_entity.type
_entity.pdbx_description
1 polymer ?
#
loop_
_entity_poly.entity_id
_entity_poly.type
_entity_poly.pdbx_seq_one_letter_code
_entity_poly.pdbx_strand_id
1 'polypeptide(L)'
;VLHKLVKIVILGAGAVGSTLANLLSQENDLTIVDNDPVKLHKLEEEADIRTILGGSSFPNILVNAGIKDADMVVAVTGSDETNLVSCMIAKVLNESVKTIARVREISYLKGKTKEAMESGQIPVDVHISPEQLITDHIEGLIEVPGSLQVMEFGQGQLNLVAVKAVDGGPMIGHEIGDLKKHMPKVDSRVAAIFRDGGSIVPTGQTTIRAGDEVFFISKKGEASKVVNEMRKKEEPYKNIIIAGGGKIGSRLAKRIESNHRVKIIETDHERAKRLSEKLEQTIVLEGNVCDKHLLHEENIEGTDIFAAVTNDDEANVMSCLLAKDMGAHKAVALINN
;
A
#
# COMPACT_ATOMS: atom_id res chain seq x y z
N VAL A 1 14.91 -31.18 -6.62
CA VAL A 1 13.86 -31.16 -5.59
C VAL A 1 12.58 -30.79 -6.34
N LEU A 2 11.63 -31.72 -6.48
CA LEU A 2 10.31 -31.42 -7.02
C LEU A 2 9.66 -30.41 -6.05
N HIS A 3 9.50 -29.14 -6.49
CA HIS A 3 8.69 -28.19 -5.77
C HIS A 3 7.24 -28.73 -5.76
N LYS A 4 6.72 -29.06 -4.58
CA LYS A 4 5.31 -29.40 -4.41
C LYS A 4 4.51 -28.16 -4.79
N LEU A 5 3.67 -28.24 -5.83
CA LEU A 5 2.74 -27.17 -6.19
C LEU A 5 1.82 -26.89 -4.97
N VAL A 6 1.72 -25.62 -4.60
CA VAL A 6 0.81 -25.19 -3.54
C VAL A 6 -0.59 -25.09 -4.11
N LYS A 7 -1.57 -25.70 -3.45
CA LYS A 7 -2.98 -25.63 -3.87
C LYS A 7 -3.65 -24.40 -3.26
N ILE A 8 -4.00 -23.45 -4.10
CA ILE A 8 -4.56 -22.16 -3.69
C ILE A 8 -5.96 -21.98 -4.23
N VAL A 9 -6.89 -21.64 -3.36
CA VAL A 9 -8.26 -21.26 -3.74
C VAL A 9 -8.42 -19.75 -3.56
N ILE A 10 -8.69 -19.02 -4.66
CA ILE A 10 -8.96 -17.58 -4.67
C ILE A 10 -10.45 -17.37 -4.73
N LEU A 11 -10.99 -16.56 -3.83
CA LEU A 11 -12.42 -16.21 -3.75
C LEU A 11 -12.61 -14.74 -4.17
N GLY A 12 -13.15 -14.56 -5.36
CA GLY A 12 -13.34 -13.26 -6.02
C GLY A 12 -12.42 -13.07 -7.22
N ALA A 13 -12.99 -12.89 -8.41
CA ALA A 13 -12.30 -12.60 -9.69
C ALA A 13 -12.33 -11.10 -10.03
N GLY A 14 -12.34 -10.22 -9.03
CA GLY A 14 -12.13 -8.77 -9.22
C GLY A 14 -10.67 -8.45 -9.53
N ALA A 15 -10.32 -7.16 -9.63
CA ALA A 15 -8.95 -6.73 -9.99
C ALA A 15 -7.85 -7.43 -9.15
N VAL A 16 -8.00 -7.48 -7.82
CA VAL A 16 -7.02 -8.14 -6.94
C VAL A 16 -6.94 -9.64 -7.19
N GLY A 17 -8.11 -10.32 -7.29
CA GLY A 17 -8.14 -11.78 -7.48
C GLY A 17 -7.58 -12.19 -8.85
N SER A 18 -7.91 -11.45 -9.91
CA SER A 18 -7.39 -11.69 -11.26
C SER A 18 -5.87 -11.48 -11.34
N THR A 19 -5.37 -10.40 -10.74
CA THR A 19 -3.92 -10.14 -10.69
C THR A 19 -3.19 -11.27 -9.94
N LEU A 20 -3.71 -11.68 -8.77
CA LEU A 20 -3.13 -12.78 -8.01
C LEU A 20 -3.17 -14.09 -8.79
N ALA A 21 -4.30 -14.37 -9.47
CA ALA A 21 -4.45 -15.56 -10.27
C ALA A 21 -3.40 -15.63 -11.39
N ASN A 22 -3.23 -14.55 -12.15
CA ASN A 22 -2.23 -14.48 -13.22
C ASN A 22 -0.78 -14.61 -12.71
N LEU A 23 -0.46 -14.01 -11.56
CA LEU A 23 0.88 -14.08 -10.98
C LEU A 23 1.20 -15.47 -10.40
N LEU A 24 0.22 -16.14 -9.77
CA LEU A 24 0.46 -17.37 -9.02
C LEU A 24 0.24 -18.63 -9.84
N SER A 25 -0.48 -18.58 -10.97
CA SER A 25 -0.81 -19.73 -11.81
C SER A 25 0.40 -20.44 -12.40
N GLN A 26 1.50 -19.72 -12.60
CA GLN A 26 2.71 -20.28 -13.22
C GLN A 26 3.43 -21.33 -12.34
N GLU A 27 3.27 -21.24 -11.03
CA GLU A 27 4.03 -22.05 -10.06
C GLU A 27 3.12 -22.81 -9.08
N ASN A 28 1.79 -22.67 -9.17
CA ASN A 28 0.85 -23.23 -8.21
C ASN A 28 -0.39 -23.84 -8.88
N ASP A 29 -1.07 -24.75 -8.16
CA ASP A 29 -2.37 -25.30 -8.54
C ASP A 29 -3.49 -24.35 -8.07
N LEU A 30 -4.11 -23.64 -9.01
CA LEU A 30 -5.01 -22.53 -8.73
C LEU A 30 -6.45 -22.85 -9.09
N THR A 31 -7.36 -22.59 -8.14
CA THR A 31 -8.80 -22.53 -8.38
C THR A 31 -9.33 -21.16 -8.02
N ILE A 32 -10.10 -20.52 -8.89
CA ILE A 32 -10.77 -19.24 -8.61
C ILE A 32 -12.30 -19.40 -8.60
N VAL A 33 -12.95 -18.73 -7.65
CA VAL A 33 -14.42 -18.74 -7.47
C VAL A 33 -14.93 -17.33 -7.61
N ASP A 34 -15.93 -17.12 -8.47
CA ASP A 34 -16.70 -15.87 -8.56
C ASP A 34 -18.14 -16.15 -8.98
N ASN A 35 -19.05 -15.21 -8.71
CA ASN A 35 -20.43 -15.26 -9.15
C ASN A 35 -20.66 -14.63 -10.53
N ASP A 36 -19.64 -14.03 -11.13
CA ASP A 36 -19.68 -13.39 -12.44
C ASP A 36 -19.03 -14.30 -13.50
N PRO A 37 -19.80 -14.91 -14.39
CA PRO A 37 -19.27 -15.81 -15.42
C PRO A 37 -18.38 -15.10 -16.43
N VAL A 38 -18.58 -13.81 -16.68
CA VAL A 38 -17.77 -13.05 -17.65
C VAL A 38 -16.34 -12.90 -17.17
N LYS A 39 -16.16 -12.60 -15.87
CA LYS A 39 -14.84 -12.50 -15.27
C LYS A 39 -14.09 -13.83 -15.27
N LEU A 40 -14.81 -14.93 -14.96
CA LEU A 40 -14.23 -16.26 -14.96
C LEU A 40 -13.78 -16.68 -16.36
N HIS A 41 -14.62 -16.46 -17.38
CA HIS A 41 -14.28 -16.78 -18.76
C HIS A 41 -13.05 -16.03 -19.26
N LYS A 42 -12.94 -14.74 -18.93
CA LYS A 42 -11.76 -13.96 -19.28
C LYS A 42 -10.47 -14.55 -18.68
N LEU A 43 -10.53 -15.00 -17.42
CA LEU A 43 -9.36 -15.61 -16.75
C LEU A 43 -8.98 -16.96 -17.34
N GLU A 44 -9.96 -17.77 -17.79
CA GLU A 44 -9.70 -19.04 -18.48
C GLU A 44 -8.96 -18.84 -19.81
N GLU A 45 -9.18 -17.72 -20.50
CA GLU A 45 -8.48 -17.38 -21.73
C GLU A 45 -7.04 -16.90 -21.48
N GLU A 46 -6.79 -16.27 -20.32
CA GLU A 46 -5.50 -15.65 -20.00
C GLU A 46 -4.51 -16.60 -19.30
N ALA A 47 -5.00 -17.60 -18.55
CA ALA A 47 -4.14 -18.47 -17.75
C ALA A 47 -4.75 -19.89 -17.55
N ASP A 48 -3.89 -20.86 -17.28
CA ASP A 48 -4.29 -22.23 -16.93
C ASP A 48 -4.76 -22.28 -15.47
N ILE A 49 -6.05 -21.92 -15.28
CA ILE A 49 -6.68 -21.77 -13.98
C ILE A 49 -8.01 -22.49 -13.97
N ARG A 50 -8.28 -23.26 -12.93
CA ARG A 50 -9.60 -23.83 -12.71
C ARG A 50 -10.56 -22.77 -12.20
N THR A 51 -11.72 -22.60 -12.87
CA THR A 51 -12.74 -21.66 -12.45
C THR A 51 -13.98 -22.37 -11.90
N ILE A 52 -14.63 -21.76 -10.92
CA ILE A 52 -15.88 -22.24 -10.33
C ILE A 52 -16.88 -21.09 -10.24
N LEU A 53 -18.01 -21.22 -10.92
CA LEU A 53 -19.10 -20.26 -10.84
C LEU A 53 -19.92 -20.49 -9.58
N GLY A 54 -20.01 -19.50 -8.71
CA GLY A 54 -20.85 -19.56 -7.51
C GLY A 54 -20.48 -18.57 -6.43
N GLY A 55 -21.31 -18.56 -5.38
CA GLY A 55 -21.07 -17.69 -4.22
C GLY A 55 -19.94 -18.19 -3.34
N SER A 56 -18.96 -17.35 -3.11
CA SER A 56 -17.70 -17.68 -2.40
C SER A 56 -17.90 -18.10 -0.93
N SER A 57 -19.06 -17.80 -0.31
CA SER A 57 -19.38 -18.19 1.06
C SER A 57 -20.25 -19.46 1.16
N PHE A 58 -20.57 -20.12 0.03
CA PHE A 58 -21.38 -21.32 0.07
C PHE A 58 -20.52 -22.58 0.25
N PRO A 59 -20.81 -23.42 1.28
CA PRO A 59 -20.00 -24.61 1.59
C PRO A 59 -19.86 -25.59 0.42
N ASN A 60 -20.94 -25.84 -0.36
CA ASN A 60 -20.92 -26.71 -1.52
C ASN A 60 -20.01 -26.19 -2.64
N ILE A 61 -19.98 -24.86 -2.85
CA ILE A 61 -19.08 -24.21 -3.83
C ILE A 61 -17.63 -24.34 -3.38
N LEU A 62 -17.33 -24.10 -2.09
CA LEU A 62 -16.00 -24.27 -1.53
C LEU A 62 -15.51 -25.74 -1.62
N VAL A 63 -16.38 -26.71 -1.37
CA VAL A 63 -16.03 -28.12 -1.57
C VAL A 63 -15.70 -28.41 -3.03
N ASN A 64 -16.52 -27.90 -3.99
CA ASN A 64 -16.26 -28.05 -5.42
C ASN A 64 -14.96 -27.36 -5.86
N ALA A 65 -14.59 -26.26 -5.19
CA ALA A 65 -13.33 -25.57 -5.42
C ALA A 65 -12.10 -26.30 -4.86
N GLY A 66 -12.30 -27.43 -4.17
CA GLY A 66 -11.21 -28.26 -3.66
C GLY A 66 -10.66 -27.83 -2.31
N ILE A 67 -11.47 -27.12 -1.49
CA ILE A 67 -11.03 -26.57 -0.20
C ILE A 67 -10.48 -27.63 0.77
N LYS A 68 -10.97 -28.87 0.68
CA LYS A 68 -10.57 -29.97 1.55
C LYS A 68 -9.09 -30.33 1.44
N ASP A 69 -8.53 -30.12 0.26
CA ASP A 69 -7.14 -30.44 -0.06
C ASP A 69 -6.30 -29.18 -0.33
N ALA A 70 -6.89 -27.98 -0.13
CA ALA A 70 -6.20 -26.72 -0.34
C ALA A 70 -5.18 -26.42 0.77
N ASP A 71 -4.03 -25.92 0.40
CA ASP A 71 -3.02 -25.42 1.33
C ASP A 71 -3.35 -23.98 1.77
N MET A 72 -4.01 -23.19 0.89
CA MET A 72 -4.32 -21.76 1.15
C MET A 72 -5.65 -21.33 0.53
N VAL A 73 -6.34 -20.42 1.20
CA VAL A 73 -7.52 -19.69 0.72
C VAL A 73 -7.26 -18.20 0.78
N VAL A 74 -7.52 -17.50 -0.32
CA VAL A 74 -7.39 -16.04 -0.43
C VAL A 74 -8.74 -15.43 -0.77
N ALA A 75 -9.44 -14.87 0.21
CA ALA A 75 -10.74 -14.25 0.05
C ALA A 75 -10.61 -12.75 -0.21
N VAL A 76 -10.85 -12.34 -1.46
CA VAL A 76 -10.66 -10.95 -1.97
C VAL A 76 -11.88 -10.43 -2.74
N THR A 77 -13.07 -10.88 -2.34
CA THR A 77 -14.33 -10.39 -2.92
C THR A 77 -14.59 -8.91 -2.58
N GLY A 78 -15.64 -8.35 -3.15
CA GLY A 78 -16.11 -6.99 -2.86
C GLY A 78 -16.70 -6.78 -1.47
N SER A 79 -16.96 -7.83 -0.67
CA SER A 79 -17.58 -7.74 0.67
C SER A 79 -16.68 -8.34 1.75
N ASP A 80 -16.41 -7.55 2.79
CA ASP A 80 -15.62 -7.97 3.94
C ASP A 80 -16.31 -9.12 4.69
N GLU A 81 -17.65 -9.06 4.82
CA GLU A 81 -18.47 -10.09 5.46
C GLU A 81 -18.35 -11.41 4.70
N THR A 82 -18.45 -11.37 3.36
CA THR A 82 -18.26 -12.56 2.52
C THR A 82 -16.88 -13.15 2.70
N ASN A 83 -15.82 -12.30 2.73
CA ASN A 83 -14.45 -12.76 2.89
C ASN A 83 -14.23 -13.44 4.26
N LEU A 84 -14.74 -12.85 5.34
CA LEU A 84 -14.65 -13.40 6.69
C LEU A 84 -15.42 -14.72 6.81
N VAL A 85 -16.68 -14.76 6.33
CA VAL A 85 -17.52 -15.98 6.36
C VAL A 85 -16.89 -17.09 5.52
N SER A 86 -16.35 -16.76 4.35
CA SER A 86 -15.68 -17.76 3.50
C SER A 86 -14.46 -18.38 4.18
N CYS A 87 -13.64 -17.59 4.85
CA CYS A 87 -12.50 -18.08 5.63
C CYS A 87 -12.96 -18.98 6.80
N MET A 88 -14.03 -18.59 7.51
CA MET A 88 -14.61 -19.42 8.58
C MET A 88 -15.06 -20.78 8.06
N ILE A 89 -15.80 -20.81 6.95
CA ILE A 89 -16.26 -22.07 6.37
C ILE A 89 -15.10 -22.90 5.84
N ALA A 90 -14.08 -22.25 5.24
CA ALA A 90 -12.87 -22.92 4.79
C ALA A 90 -12.17 -23.65 5.94
N LYS A 91 -12.01 -23.02 7.09
CA LYS A 91 -11.43 -23.63 8.31
C LYS A 91 -12.29 -24.80 8.86
N VAL A 92 -13.60 -24.68 8.78
CA VAL A 92 -14.50 -25.78 9.18
C VAL A 92 -14.34 -27.00 8.26
N LEU A 93 -14.15 -26.77 6.96
CA LEU A 93 -14.00 -27.83 5.95
C LEU A 93 -12.58 -28.42 5.90
N ASN A 94 -11.58 -27.62 6.25
CA ASN A 94 -10.16 -27.98 6.30
C ASN A 94 -9.47 -27.14 7.37
N GLU A 95 -9.27 -27.71 8.55
CA GLU A 95 -8.69 -27.02 9.71
C GLU A 95 -7.25 -26.52 9.46
N SER A 96 -6.50 -27.23 8.61
CA SER A 96 -5.10 -26.92 8.29
C SER A 96 -4.93 -25.85 7.22
N VAL A 97 -5.99 -25.50 6.47
CA VAL A 97 -5.89 -24.50 5.37
C VAL A 97 -5.48 -23.13 5.91
N LYS A 98 -4.53 -22.49 5.26
CA LYS A 98 -4.16 -21.11 5.58
C LYS A 98 -5.15 -20.14 4.97
N THR A 99 -5.70 -19.23 5.79
CA THR A 99 -6.73 -18.28 5.34
C THR A 99 -6.20 -16.86 5.30
N ILE A 100 -6.43 -16.18 4.17
CA ILE A 100 -6.13 -14.78 3.96
C ILE A 100 -7.41 -14.06 3.57
N ALA A 101 -7.80 -13.02 4.29
CA ALA A 101 -9.00 -12.24 4.00
C ALA A 101 -8.68 -10.77 3.71
N ARG A 102 -9.26 -10.22 2.65
CA ARG A 102 -9.33 -8.77 2.44
C ARG A 102 -10.39 -8.18 3.37
N VAL A 103 -9.96 -7.25 4.24
CA VAL A 103 -10.84 -6.53 5.19
C VAL A 103 -10.56 -5.04 5.07
N ARG A 104 -11.55 -4.29 4.57
CA ARG A 104 -11.44 -2.85 4.31
C ARG A 104 -11.99 -1.99 5.43
N GLU A 105 -12.99 -2.52 6.13
CA GLU A 105 -13.67 -1.80 7.21
C GLU A 105 -12.83 -1.90 8.50
N ILE A 106 -12.36 -0.75 8.96
CA ILE A 106 -11.42 -0.66 10.08
C ILE A 106 -12.04 -1.09 11.43
N SER A 107 -13.37 -1.09 11.55
CA SER A 107 -14.06 -1.54 12.75
C SER A 107 -13.82 -3.03 13.04
N TYR A 108 -13.61 -3.85 12.01
CA TYR A 108 -13.20 -5.25 12.18
C TYR A 108 -11.79 -5.41 12.74
N LEU A 109 -10.93 -4.42 12.53
CA LEU A 109 -9.51 -4.45 12.88
C LEU A 109 -9.20 -3.69 14.18
N LYS A 110 -10.23 -3.37 14.99
CA LYS A 110 -10.09 -2.62 16.26
C LYS A 110 -10.84 -3.30 17.40
N GLY A 111 -10.38 -3.01 18.64
CA GLY A 111 -11.05 -3.44 19.88
C GLY A 111 -11.26 -4.95 19.95
N LYS A 112 -12.41 -5.37 20.46
CA LYS A 112 -12.76 -6.80 20.66
C LYS A 112 -12.75 -7.64 19.38
N THR A 113 -13.06 -7.03 18.23
CA THR A 113 -13.06 -7.75 16.95
C THR A 113 -11.64 -8.10 16.52
N LYS A 114 -10.68 -7.19 16.74
CA LYS A 114 -9.26 -7.47 16.53
C LYS A 114 -8.77 -8.59 17.45
N GLU A 115 -9.11 -8.51 18.74
CA GLU A 115 -8.77 -9.54 19.72
C GLU A 115 -9.35 -10.91 19.33
N ALA A 116 -10.58 -10.94 18.78
CA ALA A 116 -11.21 -12.16 18.31
C ALA A 116 -10.51 -12.76 17.08
N MET A 117 -9.94 -11.93 16.18
CA MET A 117 -9.10 -12.41 15.07
C MET A 117 -7.77 -12.95 15.60
N GLU A 118 -7.09 -12.22 16.47
CA GLU A 118 -5.79 -12.60 17.03
C GLU A 118 -5.89 -13.88 17.91
N SER A 119 -7.02 -14.09 18.58
CA SER A 119 -7.29 -15.30 19.38
C SER A 119 -7.81 -16.50 18.56
N GLY A 120 -8.05 -16.32 17.26
CA GLY A 120 -8.59 -17.37 16.40
C GLY A 120 -10.11 -17.62 16.54
N GLN A 121 -10.84 -16.80 17.32
CA GLN A 121 -12.30 -16.87 17.37
C GLN A 121 -12.94 -16.51 16.02
N ILE A 122 -12.33 -15.56 15.30
CA ILE A 122 -12.57 -15.34 13.88
C ILE A 122 -11.39 -15.96 13.14
N PRO A 123 -11.55 -17.11 12.49
CA PRO A 123 -10.42 -17.91 12.00
C PRO A 123 -9.90 -17.40 10.66
N VAL A 124 -9.25 -16.24 10.71
CA VAL A 124 -8.51 -15.61 9.60
C VAL A 124 -7.05 -15.51 10.03
N ASP A 125 -6.17 -16.25 9.38
CA ASP A 125 -4.74 -16.27 9.74
C ASP A 125 -4.04 -14.97 9.36
N VAL A 126 -4.44 -14.37 8.23
CA VAL A 126 -3.90 -13.09 7.74
C VAL A 126 -5.03 -12.22 7.20
N HIS A 127 -5.10 -10.99 7.66
CA HIS A 127 -5.99 -9.99 7.05
C HIS A 127 -5.18 -8.95 6.27
N ILE A 128 -5.71 -8.52 5.13
CA ILE A 128 -5.11 -7.51 4.26
C ILE A 128 -6.10 -6.37 4.04
N SER A 129 -5.68 -5.15 4.30
CA SER A 129 -6.41 -3.93 3.96
C SER A 129 -5.57 -3.12 2.97
N PRO A 130 -5.82 -3.24 1.64
CA PRO A 130 -5.08 -2.47 0.64
C PRO A 130 -5.14 -0.97 0.89
N GLU A 131 -6.29 -0.47 1.30
CA GLU A 131 -6.48 0.95 1.62
C GLU A 131 -5.62 1.42 2.79
N GLN A 132 -5.39 0.54 3.76
CA GLN A 132 -4.47 0.83 4.87
C GLN A 132 -3.02 0.83 4.42
N LEU A 133 -2.61 -0.17 3.64
CA LEU A 133 -1.24 -0.25 3.12
C LEU A 133 -0.87 1.00 2.30
N ILE A 134 -1.80 1.48 1.45
CA ILE A 134 -1.62 2.71 0.68
C ILE A 134 -1.53 3.93 1.62
N THR A 135 -2.41 4.01 2.62
CA THR A 135 -2.38 5.09 3.62
C THR A 135 -1.04 5.10 4.36
N ASP A 136 -0.59 3.94 4.84
CA ASP A 136 0.69 3.78 5.55
C ASP A 136 1.87 4.18 4.65
N HIS A 137 1.82 3.81 3.38
CA HIS A 137 2.85 4.18 2.41
C HIS A 137 2.92 5.70 2.20
N ILE A 138 1.78 6.37 1.94
CA ILE A 138 1.76 7.81 1.72
C ILE A 138 2.16 8.56 3.00
N GLU A 139 1.69 8.14 4.17
CA GLU A 139 2.09 8.70 5.46
C GLU A 139 3.61 8.57 5.67
N GLY A 140 4.19 7.41 5.38
CA GLY A 140 5.64 7.21 5.44
C GLY A 140 6.41 8.18 4.54
N LEU A 141 5.91 8.45 3.31
CA LEU A 141 6.50 9.45 2.41
C LEU A 141 6.41 10.88 2.95
N ILE A 142 5.35 11.18 3.72
CA ILE A 142 5.17 12.49 4.38
C ILE A 142 6.12 12.63 5.56
N GLU A 143 6.24 11.59 6.39
CA GLU A 143 7.09 11.59 7.59
C GLU A 143 8.58 11.57 7.28
N VAL A 144 8.97 10.99 6.13
CA VAL A 144 10.38 10.86 5.71
C VAL A 144 10.61 11.60 4.39
N PRO A 145 10.75 12.93 4.42
CA PRO A 145 11.00 13.73 3.22
C PRO A 145 12.20 13.21 2.41
N GLY A 146 12.04 13.18 1.09
CA GLY A 146 13.08 12.70 0.19
C GLY A 146 13.15 11.17 0.01
N SER A 147 12.37 10.39 0.76
CA SER A 147 12.26 8.95 0.52
C SER A 147 11.47 8.64 -0.76
N LEU A 148 11.78 7.50 -1.37
CA LEU A 148 10.99 6.89 -2.46
C LEU A 148 9.94 5.93 -1.91
N GLN A 149 10.28 5.24 -0.81
CA GLN A 149 9.42 4.27 -0.16
C GLN A 149 9.79 4.16 1.32
N VAL A 150 8.79 3.95 2.17
CA VAL A 150 8.96 3.64 3.59
C VAL A 150 8.03 2.47 3.94
N MET A 151 8.59 1.40 4.49
CA MET A 151 7.86 0.22 4.93
C MET A 151 8.22 -0.10 6.38
N GLU A 152 7.20 -0.30 7.21
CA GLU A 152 7.41 -0.70 8.61
C GLU A 152 7.58 -2.22 8.73
N PHE A 153 8.51 -2.64 9.61
CA PHE A 153 8.79 -4.03 9.96
C PHE A 153 8.87 -4.22 11.46
N GLY A 154 8.83 -5.50 11.88
CA GLY A 154 9.06 -5.85 13.28
C GLY A 154 8.06 -5.17 14.21
N GLN A 155 6.77 -5.26 13.88
CA GLN A 155 5.70 -4.61 14.66
C GLN A 155 5.87 -3.07 14.78
N GLY A 156 6.36 -2.44 13.73
CA GLY A 156 6.56 -0.99 13.68
C GLY A 156 7.83 -0.49 14.36
N GLN A 157 8.77 -1.36 14.74
CA GLN A 157 10.02 -0.96 15.39
C GLN A 157 11.10 -0.55 14.38
N LEU A 158 11.04 -1.10 13.17
CA LEU A 158 12.03 -0.90 12.11
C LEU A 158 11.35 -0.37 10.86
N ASN A 159 12.09 0.46 10.12
CA ASN A 159 11.71 0.93 8.79
C ASN A 159 12.71 0.39 7.75
N LEU A 160 12.20 -0.16 6.65
CA LEU A 160 12.93 -0.28 5.39
C LEU A 160 12.59 0.95 4.55
N VAL A 161 13.62 1.69 4.18
CA VAL A 161 13.47 2.93 3.42
C VAL A 161 14.26 2.85 2.14
N ALA A 162 13.63 3.22 1.03
CA ALA A 162 14.30 3.45 -0.24
C ALA A 162 14.52 4.95 -0.44
N VAL A 163 15.73 5.32 -0.85
CA VAL A 163 16.09 6.71 -1.16
C VAL A 163 16.93 6.75 -2.43
N LYS A 164 16.69 7.75 -3.27
CA LYS A 164 17.58 8.03 -4.40
C LYS A 164 18.75 8.88 -3.93
N ALA A 165 19.95 8.38 -4.11
CA ALA A 165 21.18 9.11 -3.86
C ALA A 165 21.35 10.22 -4.90
N VAL A 166 21.53 11.46 -4.46
CA VAL A 166 21.58 12.65 -5.32
C VAL A 166 22.87 13.42 -5.05
N ASP A 167 23.44 14.04 -6.08
CA ASP A 167 24.62 14.87 -5.96
C ASP A 167 24.49 15.91 -4.85
N GLY A 168 25.53 16.01 -4.04
CA GLY A 168 25.57 16.88 -2.85
C GLY A 168 25.08 16.22 -1.56
N GLY A 169 24.68 14.93 -1.62
CA GLY A 169 24.49 14.12 -0.41
C GLY A 169 25.84 13.78 0.24
N PRO A 170 25.98 13.87 1.59
CA PRO A 170 27.25 13.66 2.30
C PRO A 170 27.91 12.30 2.00
N MET A 171 27.13 11.24 1.76
CA MET A 171 27.65 9.89 1.49
C MET A 171 27.96 9.62 0.01
N ILE A 172 27.72 10.56 -0.88
CA ILE A 172 28.03 10.38 -2.31
C ILE A 172 29.55 10.33 -2.51
N GLY A 173 30.03 9.25 -3.13
CA GLY A 173 31.45 9.01 -3.32
C GLY A 173 32.16 8.33 -2.13
N HIS A 174 31.47 8.10 -1.02
CA HIS A 174 32.00 7.43 0.16
C HIS A 174 31.57 5.95 0.24
N GLU A 175 32.35 5.16 0.97
CA GLU A 175 32.03 3.76 1.23
C GLU A 175 30.93 3.62 2.29
N ILE A 176 30.09 2.60 2.18
CA ILE A 176 29.04 2.31 3.17
C ILE A 176 29.59 2.16 4.59
N GLY A 177 30.82 1.63 4.72
CA GLY A 177 31.51 1.51 6.01
C GLY A 177 31.70 2.82 6.75
N ASP A 178 31.75 3.95 6.02
CA ASP A 178 31.90 5.27 6.59
C ASP A 178 30.59 5.84 7.18
N LEU A 179 29.43 5.22 6.87
CA LEU A 179 28.13 5.67 7.37
C LEU A 179 28.12 5.78 8.91
N LYS A 180 28.77 4.84 9.61
CA LYS A 180 28.91 4.90 11.08
C LYS A 180 29.78 6.06 11.58
N LYS A 181 30.71 6.56 10.76
CA LYS A 181 31.52 7.74 11.09
C LYS A 181 30.68 9.01 10.96
N HIS A 182 29.85 9.09 9.94
CA HIS A 182 28.92 10.21 9.71
C HIS A 182 27.80 10.23 10.75
N MET A 183 27.25 9.07 11.09
CA MET A 183 26.11 8.93 12.00
C MET A 183 26.39 7.92 13.12
N PRO A 184 27.29 8.21 14.08
CA PRO A 184 27.70 7.24 15.10
C PRO A 184 26.57 6.80 16.06
N LYS A 185 25.51 7.61 16.19
CA LYS A 185 24.35 7.35 17.07
C LYS A 185 23.14 6.75 16.33
N VAL A 186 23.22 6.57 15.01
CA VAL A 186 22.13 6.01 14.20
C VAL A 186 22.42 4.55 13.92
N ASP A 187 21.49 3.70 14.32
CA ASP A 187 21.58 2.27 14.05
C ASP A 187 20.87 1.97 12.73
N SER A 188 21.66 1.90 11.66
CA SER A 188 21.15 1.66 10.31
C SER A 188 22.04 0.71 9.53
N ARG A 189 21.45 -0.01 8.58
CA ARG A 189 22.15 -0.93 7.69
C ARG A 189 21.63 -0.80 6.26
N VAL A 190 22.53 -0.62 5.31
CA VAL A 190 22.20 -0.70 3.89
C VAL A 190 21.93 -2.16 3.53
N ALA A 191 20.74 -2.45 3.02
CA ALA A 191 20.28 -3.79 2.68
C ALA A 191 20.51 -4.13 1.22
N ALA A 192 20.29 -3.17 0.31
CA ALA A 192 20.48 -3.34 -1.13
C ALA A 192 20.75 -1.99 -1.81
N ILE A 193 21.37 -2.03 -2.96
CA ILE A 193 21.51 -0.88 -3.86
C ILE A 193 21.06 -1.31 -5.25
N PHE A 194 20.23 -0.50 -5.90
CA PHE A 194 19.92 -0.64 -7.32
C PHE A 194 20.65 0.45 -8.10
N ARG A 195 21.40 0.04 -9.10
CA ARG A 195 22.22 0.88 -9.97
C ARG A 195 22.09 0.41 -11.40
N ASP A 196 21.78 1.30 -12.33
CA ASP A 196 21.70 1.02 -13.77
C ASP A 196 20.83 -0.20 -14.11
N GLY A 197 19.70 -0.36 -13.38
CA GLY A 197 18.77 -1.48 -13.55
C GLY A 197 19.20 -2.81 -12.90
N GLY A 198 20.35 -2.86 -12.25
CA GLY A 198 20.85 -4.05 -11.55
C GLY A 198 20.85 -3.92 -10.03
N SER A 199 20.66 -5.05 -9.33
CA SER A 199 20.77 -5.10 -7.87
C SER A 199 22.20 -5.40 -7.43
N ILE A 200 22.68 -4.70 -6.41
CA ILE A 200 23.99 -4.90 -5.79
C ILE A 200 23.76 -5.31 -4.34
N VAL A 201 24.36 -6.43 -3.93
CA VAL A 201 24.45 -6.78 -2.50
C VAL A 201 25.61 -5.98 -1.91
N PRO A 202 25.33 -4.99 -1.03
CA PRO A 202 26.35 -4.07 -0.59
C PRO A 202 27.30 -4.71 0.44
N THR A 203 28.57 -4.30 0.37
CA THR A 203 29.59 -4.57 1.40
C THR A 203 30.02 -3.24 2.04
N GLY A 204 30.79 -3.30 3.12
CA GLY A 204 31.34 -2.08 3.73
C GLY A 204 32.20 -1.23 2.78
N GLN A 205 32.81 -1.84 1.73
CA GLN A 205 33.64 -1.18 0.73
C GLN A 205 32.85 -0.69 -0.48
N THR A 206 31.52 -0.97 -0.54
CA THR A 206 30.69 -0.51 -1.65
C THR A 206 30.55 1.00 -1.58
N THR A 207 30.93 1.71 -2.63
CA THR A 207 30.78 3.17 -2.74
C THR A 207 29.39 3.53 -3.23
N ILE A 208 28.77 4.50 -2.58
CA ILE A 208 27.47 5.08 -2.97
C ILE A 208 27.70 6.11 -4.09
N ARG A 209 26.92 6.04 -5.16
CA ARG A 209 26.99 6.96 -6.31
C ARG A 209 25.70 7.74 -6.48
N ALA A 210 25.80 8.91 -7.06
CA ALA A 210 24.61 9.63 -7.50
C ALA A 210 23.80 8.79 -8.50
N GLY A 211 22.49 8.77 -8.33
CA GLY A 211 21.59 7.92 -9.12
C GLY A 211 21.26 6.57 -8.50
N ASP A 212 22.04 6.10 -7.51
CA ASP A 212 21.72 4.86 -6.80
C ASP A 212 20.38 4.94 -6.08
N GLU A 213 19.61 3.86 -6.14
CA GLU A 213 18.48 3.65 -5.22
C GLU A 213 18.97 2.79 -4.06
N VAL A 214 19.10 3.41 -2.90
CA VAL A 214 19.66 2.80 -1.69
C VAL A 214 18.54 2.37 -0.78
N PHE A 215 18.50 1.08 -0.48
CA PHE A 215 17.57 0.48 0.49
C PHE A 215 18.29 0.28 1.82
N PHE A 216 17.77 0.85 2.88
CA PHE A 216 18.35 0.69 4.20
C PHE A 216 17.30 0.39 5.27
N ILE A 217 17.74 -0.29 6.31
CA ILE A 217 16.93 -0.58 7.50
C ILE A 217 17.41 0.34 8.61
N SER A 218 16.48 1.00 9.31
CA SER A 218 16.75 1.82 10.48
C SER A 218 15.69 1.64 11.55
N LYS A 219 15.96 2.10 12.77
CA LYS A 219 14.91 2.21 13.80
C LYS A 219 13.87 3.24 13.38
N LYS A 220 12.64 3.04 13.84
CA LYS A 220 11.55 4.02 13.64
C LYS A 220 11.98 5.38 14.18
N GLY A 221 11.73 6.45 13.42
CA GLY A 221 12.13 7.83 13.75
C GLY A 221 13.57 8.20 13.40
N GLU A 222 14.40 7.25 12.92
CA GLU A 222 15.78 7.56 12.50
C GLU A 222 15.96 7.63 10.98
N ALA A 223 14.95 7.21 10.21
CA ALA A 223 15.00 7.13 8.75
C ALA A 223 15.41 8.45 8.07
N SER A 224 14.83 9.57 8.50
CA SER A 224 15.15 10.90 7.93
C SER A 224 16.64 11.27 8.07
N LYS A 225 17.31 10.80 9.12
CA LYS A 225 18.76 11.05 9.30
C LYS A 225 19.57 10.35 8.22
N VAL A 226 19.20 9.08 7.89
CA VAL A 226 19.90 8.31 6.85
C VAL A 226 19.59 8.87 5.46
N VAL A 227 18.34 9.25 5.21
CA VAL A 227 17.95 9.89 3.94
C VAL A 227 18.77 11.15 3.69
N ASN A 228 18.98 11.97 4.71
CA ASN A 228 19.77 13.21 4.61
C ASN A 228 21.28 12.98 4.35
N GLU A 229 21.80 11.77 4.56
CA GLU A 229 23.17 11.42 4.15
C GLU A 229 23.23 11.07 2.64
N MET A 230 22.14 10.63 2.04
CA MET A 230 22.07 10.24 0.63
C MET A 230 21.73 11.41 -0.31
N ARG A 231 21.25 12.53 0.24
CA ARG A 231 20.79 13.70 -0.52
C ARG A 231 20.85 14.97 0.33
N LYS A 232 20.68 16.12 -0.30
CA LYS A 232 20.52 17.38 0.46
C LYS A 232 19.33 17.25 1.40
N LYS A 233 19.50 17.75 2.63
CA LYS A 233 18.43 17.77 3.62
C LYS A 233 17.19 18.47 3.08
N GLU A 234 16.07 17.78 3.13
CA GLU A 234 14.75 18.35 2.87
C GLU A 234 14.13 18.82 4.19
N GLU A 235 13.41 19.94 4.12
CA GLU A 235 12.64 20.41 5.27
C GLU A 235 11.40 19.49 5.47
N PRO A 236 10.94 19.36 6.74
CA PRO A 236 9.73 18.60 7.03
C PRO A 236 8.54 19.15 6.25
N TYR A 237 7.78 18.27 5.61
CA TYR A 237 6.58 18.65 4.88
C TYR A 237 5.51 19.15 5.85
N LYS A 238 4.84 20.24 5.51
CA LYS A 238 3.83 20.90 6.36
C LYS A 238 2.47 21.04 5.68
N ASN A 239 2.46 21.34 4.39
CA ASN A 239 1.27 21.64 3.62
C ASN A 239 0.94 20.47 2.69
N ILE A 240 -0.16 19.80 2.95
CA ILE A 240 -0.57 18.59 2.23
C ILE A 240 -1.93 18.84 1.59
N ILE A 241 -2.03 18.58 0.28
CA ILE A 241 -3.32 18.55 -0.42
C ILE A 241 -3.61 17.10 -0.81
N ILE A 242 -4.78 16.62 -0.44
CA ILE A 242 -5.29 15.30 -0.77
C ILE A 242 -6.43 15.45 -1.78
N ALA A 243 -6.27 14.88 -2.96
CA ALA A 243 -7.28 14.81 -3.99
C ALA A 243 -8.08 13.51 -3.84
N GLY A 244 -9.34 13.64 -3.44
CA GLY A 244 -10.26 12.53 -3.15
C GLY A 244 -10.47 12.25 -1.66
N GLY A 245 -11.69 12.42 -1.21
CA GLY A 245 -12.15 12.20 0.17
C GLY A 245 -12.67 10.78 0.43
N GLY A 246 -12.30 9.80 -0.39
CA GLY A 246 -12.66 8.40 -0.23
C GLY A 246 -12.05 7.74 1.02
N LYS A 247 -12.06 6.40 1.08
CA LYS A 247 -11.54 5.63 2.23
C LYS A 247 -10.07 5.92 2.53
N ILE A 248 -9.24 6.05 1.49
CA ILE A 248 -7.81 6.33 1.63
C ILE A 248 -7.60 7.78 2.07
N GLY A 249 -8.15 8.75 1.32
CA GLY A 249 -7.92 10.16 1.60
C GLY A 249 -8.45 10.61 2.96
N SER A 250 -9.66 10.18 3.34
CA SER A 250 -10.23 10.50 4.68
C SER A 250 -9.41 9.88 5.81
N ARG A 251 -8.89 8.66 5.63
CA ARG A 251 -8.04 7.99 6.62
C ARG A 251 -6.68 8.67 6.74
N LEU A 252 -6.07 9.00 5.61
CA LEU A 252 -4.79 9.73 5.57
C LEU A 252 -4.92 11.07 6.28
N ALA A 253 -5.92 11.88 5.91
CA ALA A 253 -6.16 13.18 6.52
C ALA A 253 -6.30 13.09 8.04
N LYS A 254 -7.15 12.16 8.55
CA LYS A 254 -7.36 11.98 10.00
C LYS A 254 -6.08 11.60 10.75
N ARG A 255 -5.16 10.87 10.09
CA ARG A 255 -3.89 10.45 10.72
C ARG A 255 -2.88 11.58 10.80
N ILE A 256 -2.84 12.44 9.79
CA ILE A 256 -1.80 13.48 9.67
C ILE A 256 -2.25 14.88 10.07
N GLU A 257 -3.56 15.13 10.23
CA GLU A 257 -4.11 16.47 10.49
C GLU A 257 -3.60 17.13 11.78
N SER A 258 -3.17 16.34 12.78
CA SER A 258 -2.63 16.89 14.04
C SER A 258 -1.24 17.52 13.89
N ASN A 259 -0.48 17.09 12.87
CA ASN A 259 0.93 17.49 12.68
C ASN A 259 1.16 18.28 11.39
N HIS A 260 0.18 18.30 10.48
CA HIS A 260 0.28 18.91 9.15
C HIS A 260 -0.94 19.79 8.85
N ARG A 261 -0.77 20.75 7.96
CA ARG A 261 -1.88 21.52 7.40
C ARG A 261 -2.44 20.75 6.22
N VAL A 262 -3.59 20.15 6.41
CA VAL A 262 -4.20 19.25 5.44
C VAL A 262 -5.40 19.91 4.78
N LYS A 263 -5.48 19.80 3.46
CA LYS A 263 -6.67 20.13 2.67
C LYS A 263 -7.10 18.88 1.91
N ILE A 264 -8.40 18.63 1.83
CA ILE A 264 -9.00 17.60 0.97
C ILE A 264 -9.85 18.28 -0.08
N ILE A 265 -9.69 17.89 -1.34
CA ILE A 265 -10.57 18.29 -2.44
C ILE A 265 -11.44 17.09 -2.80
N GLU A 266 -12.77 17.26 -2.73
CA GLU A 266 -13.77 16.21 -2.97
C GLU A 266 -14.87 16.76 -3.87
N THR A 267 -15.25 16.02 -4.92
CA THR A 267 -16.28 16.42 -5.88
C THR A 267 -17.70 16.14 -5.40
N ASP A 268 -17.88 15.13 -4.57
CA ASP A 268 -19.18 14.74 -4.04
C ASP A 268 -19.55 15.61 -2.83
N HIS A 269 -20.59 16.42 -2.98
CA HIS A 269 -21.08 17.35 -1.97
C HIS A 269 -21.39 16.69 -0.63
N GLU A 270 -22.12 15.58 -0.65
CA GLU A 270 -22.53 14.87 0.56
C GLU A 270 -21.32 14.23 1.28
N ARG A 271 -20.33 13.79 0.51
CA ARG A 271 -19.08 13.24 1.08
C ARG A 271 -18.25 14.38 1.67
N ALA A 272 -18.10 15.50 0.99
CA ALA A 272 -17.38 16.67 1.47
C ALA A 272 -17.98 17.17 2.80
N LYS A 273 -19.30 17.27 2.87
CA LYS A 273 -20.02 17.62 4.09
C LYS A 273 -19.74 16.66 5.24
N ARG A 274 -19.88 15.35 5.03
CA ARG A 274 -19.57 14.33 6.06
C ARG A 274 -18.11 14.38 6.52
N LEU A 275 -17.17 14.69 5.62
CA LEU A 275 -15.75 14.82 5.95
C LEU A 275 -15.52 16.05 6.84
N SER A 276 -16.14 17.19 6.52
CA SER A 276 -15.99 18.41 7.32
C SER A 276 -16.55 18.26 8.75
N GLU A 277 -17.55 17.39 8.95
CA GLU A 277 -18.09 17.06 10.27
C GLU A 277 -17.18 16.09 11.06
N LYS A 278 -16.41 15.26 10.37
CA LYS A 278 -15.60 14.18 10.97
C LYS A 278 -14.14 14.57 11.23
N LEU A 279 -13.56 15.42 10.40
CA LEU A 279 -12.19 15.89 10.49
C LEU A 279 -12.13 17.18 11.33
N GLU A 280 -11.12 17.28 12.19
CA GLU A 280 -11.07 18.37 13.20
C GLU A 280 -10.21 19.56 12.75
N GLN A 281 -9.13 19.28 11.99
CA GLN A 281 -8.16 20.30 11.58
C GLN A 281 -7.97 20.36 10.05
N THR A 282 -8.55 19.41 9.32
CA THR A 282 -8.47 19.37 7.86
C THR A 282 -9.50 20.30 7.22
N ILE A 283 -9.05 21.11 6.28
CA ILE A 283 -9.93 21.92 5.44
C ILE A 283 -10.49 21.03 4.33
N VAL A 284 -11.80 20.95 4.24
CA VAL A 284 -12.49 20.20 3.17
C VAL A 284 -13.04 21.16 2.14
N LEU A 285 -12.65 20.98 0.91
CA LEU A 285 -13.01 21.79 -0.24
C LEU A 285 -13.86 20.96 -1.20
N GLU A 286 -15.01 21.48 -1.59
CA GLU A 286 -15.82 20.90 -2.65
C GLU A 286 -15.33 21.41 -4.00
N GLY A 287 -14.93 20.49 -4.89
CA GLY A 287 -14.44 20.89 -6.20
C GLY A 287 -13.78 19.77 -6.99
N ASN A 288 -13.39 20.12 -8.22
CA ASN A 288 -12.68 19.20 -9.11
C ASN A 288 -11.16 19.38 -8.94
N VAL A 289 -10.48 18.28 -8.69
CA VAL A 289 -9.01 18.24 -8.48
C VAL A 289 -8.19 18.66 -9.72
N CYS A 290 -8.81 18.69 -10.90
CA CYS A 290 -8.20 19.17 -12.15
C CYS A 290 -8.53 20.64 -12.44
N ASP A 291 -9.21 21.36 -11.53
CA ASP A 291 -9.51 22.78 -11.69
C ASP A 291 -8.30 23.63 -11.29
N LYS A 292 -7.68 24.29 -12.28
CA LYS A 292 -6.51 25.17 -12.08
C LYS A 292 -6.81 26.36 -11.16
N HIS A 293 -8.02 26.92 -11.24
CA HIS A 293 -8.40 28.06 -10.42
C HIS A 293 -8.46 27.66 -8.95
N LEU A 294 -9.13 26.55 -8.65
CA LEU A 294 -9.21 26.00 -7.30
C LEU A 294 -7.81 25.71 -6.74
N LEU A 295 -6.95 25.04 -7.51
CA LEU A 295 -5.59 24.72 -7.06
C LEU A 295 -4.76 25.98 -6.80
N HIS A 296 -4.90 27.00 -7.62
CA HIS A 296 -4.20 28.28 -7.44
C HIS A 296 -4.71 29.03 -6.19
N GLU A 297 -6.03 29.14 -6.01
CA GLU A 297 -6.65 29.76 -4.81
C GLU A 297 -6.21 29.07 -3.53
N GLU A 298 -6.01 27.76 -3.57
CA GLU A 298 -5.58 26.94 -2.45
C GLU A 298 -4.06 26.86 -2.26
N ASN A 299 -3.32 27.72 -2.99
CA ASN A 299 -1.86 27.87 -2.89
C ASN A 299 -1.09 26.56 -3.19
N ILE A 300 -1.36 25.99 -4.36
CA ILE A 300 -0.67 24.77 -4.82
C ILE A 300 0.85 24.92 -4.86
N GLU A 301 1.37 26.13 -5.17
CA GLU A 301 2.80 26.43 -5.21
C GLU A 301 3.49 26.25 -3.84
N GLY A 302 2.75 26.48 -2.76
CA GLY A 302 3.21 26.27 -1.39
C GLY A 302 2.92 24.88 -0.83
N THR A 303 2.50 23.94 -1.67
CA THR A 303 2.15 22.58 -1.26
C THR A 303 3.38 21.68 -1.32
N ASP A 304 3.71 21.05 -0.18
CA ASP A 304 4.82 20.12 -0.08
C ASP A 304 4.48 18.77 -0.72
N ILE A 305 3.28 18.24 -0.45
CA ILE A 305 2.78 17.00 -1.09
C ILE A 305 1.36 17.19 -1.60
N PHE A 306 1.15 16.82 -2.85
CA PHE A 306 -0.14 16.61 -3.47
C PHE A 306 -0.37 15.12 -3.65
N ALA A 307 -1.37 14.54 -2.98
CA ALA A 307 -1.67 13.10 -3.02
C ALA A 307 -3.03 12.86 -3.69
N ALA A 308 -3.03 12.35 -4.92
CA ALA A 308 -4.24 11.99 -5.65
C ALA A 308 -4.61 10.53 -5.39
N VAL A 309 -5.73 10.32 -4.68
CA VAL A 309 -6.20 9.03 -4.19
C VAL A 309 -7.69 8.82 -4.47
N THR A 310 -8.16 9.31 -5.61
CA THR A 310 -9.52 9.07 -6.08
C THR A 310 -9.67 7.64 -6.66
N ASN A 311 -10.89 7.26 -7.05
CA ASN A 311 -11.13 5.98 -7.73
C ASN A 311 -10.89 6.05 -9.26
N ASP A 312 -10.46 7.20 -9.76
CA ASP A 312 -10.23 7.47 -11.18
C ASP A 312 -8.72 7.66 -11.41
N ASP A 313 -8.10 6.66 -12.05
CA ASP A 313 -6.65 6.65 -12.30
C ASP A 313 -6.24 7.78 -13.22
N GLU A 314 -7.05 8.12 -14.24
CA GLU A 314 -6.77 9.20 -15.17
C GLU A 314 -6.80 10.57 -14.45
N ALA A 315 -7.83 10.80 -13.62
CA ALA A 315 -7.91 11.99 -12.78
C ALA A 315 -6.74 12.10 -11.81
N ASN A 316 -6.31 10.97 -11.21
CA ASN A 316 -5.16 10.93 -10.31
C ASN A 316 -3.86 11.33 -11.02
N VAL A 317 -3.60 10.77 -12.21
CA VAL A 317 -2.40 11.12 -12.99
C VAL A 317 -2.45 12.56 -13.46
N MET A 318 -3.58 12.99 -14.06
CA MET A 318 -3.71 14.34 -14.61
C MET A 318 -3.62 15.42 -13.54
N SER A 319 -4.26 15.23 -12.39
CA SER A 319 -4.18 16.18 -11.28
C SER A 319 -2.77 16.26 -10.67
N CYS A 320 -2.05 15.14 -10.58
CA CYS A 320 -0.66 15.14 -10.15
C CYS A 320 0.27 15.85 -11.11
N LEU A 321 0.11 15.65 -12.43
CA LEU A 321 0.89 16.36 -13.44
C LEU A 321 0.60 17.86 -13.38
N LEU A 322 -0.68 18.23 -13.25
CA LEU A 322 -1.11 19.62 -13.11
C LEU A 322 -0.53 20.26 -11.84
N ALA A 323 -0.62 19.57 -10.69
CA ALA A 323 -0.07 20.06 -9.43
C ALA A 323 1.45 20.29 -9.52
N LYS A 324 2.17 19.39 -10.20
CA LYS A 324 3.61 19.54 -10.45
C LYS A 324 3.93 20.74 -11.36
N ASP A 325 3.17 20.91 -12.44
CA ASP A 325 3.33 22.05 -13.36
C ASP A 325 3.07 23.39 -12.66
N MET A 326 2.11 23.39 -11.72
CA MET A 326 1.76 24.56 -10.90
C MET A 326 2.68 24.77 -9.67
N GLY A 327 3.72 23.97 -9.48
CA GLY A 327 4.76 24.20 -8.48
C GLY A 327 4.70 23.35 -7.20
N ALA A 328 3.79 22.39 -7.08
CA ALA A 328 3.81 21.47 -5.94
C ALA A 328 5.15 20.74 -5.83
N HIS A 329 5.71 20.65 -4.60
CA HIS A 329 7.04 20.10 -4.40
C HIS A 329 7.09 18.59 -4.74
N LYS A 330 6.13 17.81 -4.30
CA LYS A 330 5.99 16.37 -4.60
C LYS A 330 4.55 16.03 -4.96
N ALA A 331 4.35 15.14 -5.92
CA ALA A 331 3.04 14.59 -6.24
C ALA A 331 3.07 13.05 -6.17
N VAL A 332 1.99 12.48 -5.66
CA VAL A 332 1.80 11.03 -5.51
C VAL A 332 0.44 10.66 -6.10
N ALA A 333 0.40 9.82 -7.12
CA ALA A 333 -0.81 9.33 -7.74
C ALA A 333 -1.06 7.86 -7.36
N LEU A 334 -2.27 7.55 -6.90
CA LEU A 334 -2.74 6.18 -6.80
C LEU A 334 -3.16 5.69 -8.17
N ILE A 335 -2.64 4.53 -8.58
CA ILE A 335 -3.03 3.85 -9.81
C ILE A 335 -3.41 2.42 -9.43
N ASN A 336 -4.59 1.97 -9.88
CA ASN A 336 -5.13 0.65 -9.54
C ASN A 336 -4.77 -0.44 -10.56
N ASN A 337 -4.21 -0.06 -11.73
CA ASN A 337 -3.80 -0.96 -12.81
C ASN A 337 -2.42 -0.60 -13.37
#